data_8dfe389539577635bf611663e4cb9715
#
_entry.id   8dfe389539577635bf611663e4cb9715
#
_cell.length_a   1.000
_cell.length_b   1.000
_cell.length_c   1.000
_cell.angle_alpha   90.00
_cell.angle_beta   90.00
_cell.angle_gamma   90.00
#
_symmetry.space_group_name_H-M   'P 1'
#
loop_
_entity.id
_entity.type
_entity.pdbx_description
1 polymer ?
#
loop_
_entity_poly.entity_id
_entity_poly.type
_entity_poly.pdbx_seq_one_letter_code
_entity_poly.pdbx_strand_id
1 'polypeptide(L)'
;YKALEEDKLEIQFLSVGNADCAFIKTPGGKCYMIDTGAAPVFSEYSGNSAENVVLPYLYARGIYDLDGVFLSHGDTDHSGGLYIFPDKIAVKNIYYNSLTIDKSEETLLAEYRKAGCKLTNVQAGETLILDNNVVVKILYPFEGTEPSINTSMVIKLYAYDTTVLFAGDIQDYDMELVSRLSDIECDILKAPHHGSDATFNKTFYDSTQADC
;
A
#
# COMPACT_ATOMS: atom_id res chain seq x y z
N TYR A 1 29.61 -14.78 4.76
CA TYR A 1 28.36 -14.87 5.54
C TYR A 1 27.27 -13.88 5.08
N LYS A 2 27.50 -13.09 4.03
CA LYS A 2 26.52 -12.12 3.49
C LYS A 2 25.69 -12.63 2.29
N ALA A 3 25.98 -13.82 1.76
CA ALA A 3 25.44 -14.29 0.47
C ALA A 3 24.15 -15.11 0.57
N LEU A 4 23.53 -15.28 1.74
CA LEU A 4 22.34 -16.14 1.92
C LEU A 4 21.03 -15.40 2.18
N GLU A 5 21.03 -14.06 2.24
CA GLU A 5 19.83 -13.26 2.49
C GLU A 5 19.33 -12.49 1.24
N GLU A 6 20.08 -12.48 0.15
CA GLU A 6 19.81 -11.61 -1.01
C GLU A 6 18.71 -12.14 -1.96
N ASP A 7 18.36 -13.42 -1.87
CA ASP A 7 17.42 -14.06 -2.82
C ASP A 7 16.01 -14.31 -2.24
N LYS A 8 15.63 -13.65 -1.14
CA LYS A 8 14.33 -13.86 -0.50
C LYS A 8 13.42 -12.65 -0.66
N LEU A 9 12.14 -12.94 -0.96
CA LEU A 9 11.10 -11.95 -0.74
C LEU A 9 10.94 -11.72 0.77
N GLU A 10 10.91 -10.46 1.16
CA GLU A 10 10.55 -10.03 2.51
C GLU A 10 9.32 -9.13 2.43
N ILE A 11 8.28 -9.44 3.19
CA ILE A 11 7.13 -8.57 3.40
C ILE A 11 7.01 -8.33 4.89
N GLN A 12 7.08 -7.07 5.29
CA GLN A 12 7.04 -6.66 6.69
C GLN A 12 5.88 -5.70 6.90
N PHE A 13 4.87 -6.12 7.65
CA PHE A 13 3.83 -5.24 8.17
C PHE A 13 4.39 -4.50 9.38
N LEU A 14 4.48 -3.18 9.29
CA LEU A 14 5.04 -2.36 10.36
C LEU A 14 3.98 -2.06 11.42
N SER A 15 4.39 -2.05 12.69
CA SER A 15 3.49 -1.71 13.80
C SER A 15 3.33 -0.19 13.90
N VAL A 16 2.40 0.36 13.16
CA VAL A 16 2.19 1.81 12.98
C VAL A 16 0.93 2.34 13.71
N GLY A 17 0.34 1.54 14.59
CA GLY A 17 -0.91 1.90 15.29
C GLY A 17 -2.12 1.80 14.36
N ASN A 18 -3.04 2.75 14.46
CA ASN A 18 -4.19 2.85 13.56
C ASN A 18 -3.76 3.53 12.23
N ALA A 19 -2.82 2.91 11.55
CA ALA A 19 -2.32 3.34 10.25
C ALA A 19 -1.87 2.11 9.47
N ASP A 20 -1.60 2.25 8.19
CA ASP A 20 -1.09 1.16 7.36
C ASP A 20 0.30 1.45 6.81
N CYS A 21 1.13 0.44 6.85
CA CYS A 21 2.44 0.45 6.22
C CYS A 21 2.98 -0.96 6.05
N ALA A 22 3.14 -1.41 4.83
CA ALA A 22 3.83 -2.65 4.51
C ALA A 22 5.10 -2.35 3.69
N PHE A 23 6.22 -2.89 4.13
CA PHE A 23 7.48 -2.84 3.41
C PHE A 23 7.71 -4.14 2.66
N ILE A 24 8.14 -4.05 1.40
CA ILE A 24 8.41 -5.18 0.52
C ILE A 24 9.84 -5.06 -0.01
N LYS A 25 10.69 -6.06 0.26
CA LYS A 25 11.98 -6.19 -0.39
C LYS A 25 11.96 -7.41 -1.29
N THR A 26 12.21 -7.18 -2.59
CA THR A 26 12.23 -8.26 -3.58
C THR A 26 13.56 -9.02 -3.53
N PRO A 27 13.61 -10.25 -4.09
CA PRO A 27 14.86 -11.01 -4.20
C PRO A 27 15.98 -10.27 -4.94
N GLY A 28 15.63 -9.45 -5.93
CA GLY A 28 16.60 -8.59 -6.64
C GLY A 28 17.00 -7.33 -5.87
N GLY A 29 16.58 -7.18 -4.60
CA GLY A 29 16.97 -6.10 -3.71
C GLY A 29 16.19 -4.80 -3.90
N LYS A 30 15.15 -4.77 -4.74
CA LYS A 30 14.28 -3.59 -4.88
C LYS A 30 13.38 -3.44 -3.66
N CYS A 31 13.15 -2.20 -3.25
CA CYS A 31 12.38 -1.85 -2.07
C CYS A 31 11.11 -1.10 -2.46
N TYR A 32 9.97 -1.61 -1.98
CA TYR A 32 8.66 -1.01 -2.20
C TYR A 32 7.92 -0.83 -0.87
N MET A 33 6.92 0.03 -0.88
CA MET A 33 5.97 0.14 0.22
C MET A 33 4.54 0.11 -0.31
N ILE A 34 3.64 -0.45 0.50
CA ILE A 34 2.20 -0.25 0.35
C ILE A 34 1.77 0.54 1.57
N ASP A 35 1.32 1.76 1.32
CA ASP A 35 1.10 2.82 2.29
C ASP A 35 2.35 3.20 3.12
N THR A 36 2.29 4.28 3.86
CA THR A 36 3.48 4.91 4.42
C THR A 36 3.36 5.29 5.89
N GLY A 37 2.26 4.90 6.54
CA GLY A 37 1.97 5.27 7.93
C GLY A 37 1.48 6.70 8.10
N ALA A 38 1.16 7.06 9.33
CA ALA A 38 0.56 8.33 9.69
C ALA A 38 1.58 9.46 9.89
N ALA A 39 1.17 10.68 9.55
CA ALA A 39 1.85 11.91 9.94
C ALA A 39 0.86 12.98 10.42
N PRO A 40 1.24 13.87 11.34
CA PRO A 40 0.36 14.91 11.88
C PRO A 40 0.29 16.13 10.92
N VAL A 41 -0.16 15.89 9.68
CA VAL A 41 -0.16 16.93 8.63
C VAL A 41 -1.32 17.90 8.79
N PHE A 42 -2.52 17.36 9.06
CA PHE A 42 -3.75 18.15 9.17
C PHE A 42 -4.36 18.11 10.57
N SER A 43 -3.89 17.22 11.43
CA SER A 43 -4.37 17.08 12.80
C SER A 43 -3.28 16.50 13.69
N GLU A 44 -3.08 17.06 14.88
CA GLU A 44 -2.18 16.51 15.90
C GLU A 44 -2.62 15.10 16.39
N TYR A 45 -3.86 14.72 16.11
CA TYR A 45 -4.44 13.42 16.47
C TYR A 45 -4.16 12.33 15.44
N SER A 46 -3.65 12.66 14.25
CA SER A 46 -3.40 11.70 13.17
C SER A 46 -2.25 10.70 13.47
N GLY A 47 -1.56 10.87 14.60
CA GLY A 47 -0.37 10.06 14.90
C GLY A 47 0.87 10.52 14.12
N ASN A 48 2.00 9.91 14.39
CA ASN A 48 3.27 10.21 13.71
C ASN A 48 4.10 8.94 13.51
N SER A 49 3.47 7.87 13.04
CA SER A 49 4.16 6.60 12.84
C SER A 49 5.15 6.64 11.68
N ALA A 50 4.91 7.50 10.68
CA ALA A 50 5.86 7.70 9.58
C ALA A 50 7.24 8.15 10.10
N GLU A 51 7.30 9.09 11.03
CA GLU A 51 8.56 9.58 11.58
C GLU A 51 9.11 8.68 12.71
N ASN A 52 8.21 8.13 13.55
CA ASN A 52 8.62 7.40 14.76
C ASN A 52 8.87 5.90 14.53
N VAL A 53 8.33 5.31 13.46
CA VAL A 53 8.44 3.88 13.15
C VAL A 53 9.02 3.66 11.76
N VAL A 54 8.41 4.25 10.72
CA VAL A 54 8.77 3.94 9.33
C VAL A 54 10.17 4.43 8.99
N LEU A 55 10.50 5.70 9.24
CA LEU A 55 11.84 6.22 8.97
C LEU A 55 12.93 5.52 9.77
N PRO A 56 12.80 5.29 11.09
CA PRO A 56 13.79 4.51 11.84
C PRO A 56 13.96 3.09 11.32
N TYR A 57 12.89 2.42 10.89
CA TYR A 57 12.95 1.10 10.29
C TYR A 57 13.78 1.11 8.99
N LEU A 58 13.50 2.05 8.09
CA LEU A 58 14.24 2.19 6.83
C LEU A 58 15.71 2.51 7.08
N TYR A 59 16.01 3.46 7.97
CA TYR A 59 17.38 3.85 8.30
C TYR A 59 18.19 2.72 8.95
N ALA A 60 17.59 1.96 9.88
CA ALA A 60 18.25 0.83 10.52
C ALA A 60 18.65 -0.27 9.51
N ARG A 61 17.99 -0.29 8.34
CA ARG A 61 18.27 -1.23 7.24
C ARG A 61 19.13 -0.60 6.14
N GLY A 62 19.56 0.65 6.30
CA GLY A 62 20.34 1.39 5.30
C GLY A 62 19.55 1.72 4.03
N ILE A 63 18.23 1.83 4.14
CA ILE A 63 17.33 2.12 3.00
C ILE A 63 17.08 3.62 2.99
N TYR A 64 17.54 4.29 1.95
CA TYR A 64 17.38 5.73 1.72
C TYR A 64 16.63 6.03 0.41
N ASP A 65 16.34 5.01 -0.36
CA ASP A 65 15.53 5.10 -1.57
C ASP A 65 14.55 3.92 -1.69
N LEU A 66 13.38 4.20 -2.25
CA LEU A 66 12.34 3.24 -2.56
C LEU A 66 12.16 3.19 -4.09
N ASP A 67 12.10 1.98 -4.63
CA ASP A 67 11.80 1.77 -6.05
C ASP A 67 10.34 2.12 -6.37
N GLY A 68 9.45 2.01 -5.37
CA GLY A 68 8.09 2.49 -5.49
C GLY A 68 7.30 2.50 -4.19
N VAL A 69 6.28 3.33 -4.17
CA VAL A 69 5.24 3.37 -3.15
C VAL A 69 3.89 3.16 -3.84
N PHE A 70 3.10 2.21 -3.37
CA PHE A 70 1.71 2.04 -3.72
C PHE A 70 0.88 2.74 -2.67
N LEU A 71 0.11 3.74 -3.06
CA LEU A 71 -0.79 4.49 -2.18
C LEU A 71 -2.20 3.95 -2.35
N SER A 72 -2.72 3.29 -1.30
CA SER A 72 -4.06 2.71 -1.34
C SER A 72 -5.13 3.80 -1.46
N HIS A 73 -5.00 4.87 -0.67
CA HIS A 73 -5.85 6.07 -0.73
C HIS A 73 -5.17 7.26 -0.03
N GLY A 74 -5.85 8.42 -0.03
CA GLY A 74 -5.27 9.69 0.40
C GLY A 74 -5.22 9.94 1.91
N ASP A 75 -5.94 9.19 2.75
CA ASP A 75 -6.00 9.46 4.18
C ASP A 75 -4.61 9.48 4.83
N THR A 76 -4.43 10.38 5.80
CA THR A 76 -3.10 10.68 6.35
C THR A 76 -2.46 9.55 7.13
N ASP A 77 -3.23 8.57 7.58
CA ASP A 77 -2.75 7.33 8.20
C ASP A 77 -2.24 6.29 7.18
N HIS A 78 -2.43 6.56 5.88
CA HIS A 78 -1.87 5.80 4.75
C HIS A 78 -0.83 6.62 3.98
N SER A 79 -1.14 7.87 3.67
CA SER A 79 -0.30 8.77 2.87
C SER A 79 0.73 9.54 3.68
N GLY A 80 0.64 9.55 5.02
CA GLY A 80 1.38 10.45 5.90
C GLY A 80 2.89 10.45 5.71
N GLY A 81 3.49 9.29 5.44
CA GLY A 81 4.93 9.21 5.16
C GLY A 81 5.35 10.01 3.93
N LEU A 82 4.49 10.14 2.93
CA LEU A 82 4.79 10.94 1.75
C LEU A 82 4.97 12.43 2.07
N TYR A 83 4.38 12.95 3.16
CA TYR A 83 4.64 14.31 3.65
C TYR A 83 5.96 14.44 4.41
N ILE A 84 6.50 13.31 4.95
CA ILE A 84 7.70 13.27 5.78
C ILE A 84 8.96 12.88 4.97
N PHE A 85 8.81 12.10 3.91
CA PHE A 85 9.93 11.53 3.12
C PHE A 85 10.74 12.55 2.31
N PRO A 86 10.20 13.70 1.81
CA PRO A 86 11.03 14.65 1.09
C PRO A 86 12.34 14.97 1.85
N ASP A 87 13.46 14.99 1.13
CA ASP A 87 14.82 15.17 1.66
C ASP A 87 15.35 14.04 2.60
N LYS A 88 14.52 13.04 2.93
CA LYS A 88 14.87 11.94 3.84
C LYS A 88 14.95 10.58 3.13
N ILE A 89 13.95 10.29 2.30
CA ILE A 89 13.83 9.04 1.53
C ILE A 89 13.48 9.41 0.09
N ALA A 90 14.31 9.00 -0.85
CA ALA A 90 14.01 9.18 -2.26
C ALA A 90 12.96 8.15 -2.70
N VAL A 91 11.93 8.60 -3.41
CA VAL A 91 10.89 7.72 -3.98
C VAL A 91 10.96 7.81 -5.50
N LYS A 92 11.28 6.69 -6.17
CA LYS A 92 11.44 6.64 -7.63
C LYS A 92 10.10 6.65 -8.36
N ASN A 93 9.10 5.92 -7.82
CA ASN A 93 7.75 5.84 -8.38
C ASN A 93 6.70 5.94 -7.29
N ILE A 94 5.58 6.60 -7.58
CA ILE A 94 4.35 6.49 -6.78
C ILE A 94 3.26 5.94 -7.68
N TYR A 95 2.67 4.82 -7.27
CA TYR A 95 1.54 4.17 -7.91
C TYR A 95 0.28 4.52 -7.11
N TYR A 96 -0.70 5.10 -7.74
CA TYR A 96 -1.93 5.58 -7.12
C TYR A 96 -3.11 5.41 -8.07
N ASN A 97 -4.32 5.47 -7.57
CA ASN A 97 -5.50 5.59 -8.40
C ASN A 97 -6.18 6.95 -8.17
N SER A 98 -6.55 7.64 -9.23
CA SER A 98 -7.15 8.97 -9.15
C SER A 98 -8.53 9.01 -8.48
N LEU A 99 -9.19 7.86 -8.31
CA LEU A 99 -10.45 7.76 -7.57
C LEU A 99 -10.26 7.61 -6.05
N THR A 100 -9.03 7.36 -5.59
CA THR A 100 -8.71 7.11 -4.17
C THR A 100 -7.93 8.24 -3.52
N ILE A 101 -7.73 9.35 -4.21
CA ILE A 101 -7.00 10.52 -3.71
C ILE A 101 -7.85 11.78 -3.89
N ASP A 102 -7.64 12.76 -3.05
CA ASP A 102 -8.26 14.07 -3.14
C ASP A 102 -7.28 15.15 -3.65
N LYS A 103 -7.70 16.41 -3.56
CA LYS A 103 -6.93 17.54 -4.04
C LYS A 103 -5.66 17.82 -3.23
N SER A 104 -5.62 17.42 -1.96
CA SER A 104 -4.42 17.58 -1.12
C SER A 104 -3.32 16.60 -1.57
N GLU A 105 -3.67 15.35 -1.81
CA GLU A 105 -2.76 14.33 -2.35
C GLU A 105 -2.33 14.66 -3.78
N GLU A 106 -3.23 15.16 -4.62
CA GLU A 106 -2.85 15.63 -5.97
C GLU A 106 -1.75 16.71 -5.89
N THR A 107 -1.87 17.62 -4.93
CA THR A 107 -0.87 18.69 -4.70
C THR A 107 0.45 18.09 -4.23
N LEU A 108 0.43 17.19 -3.26
CA LEU A 108 1.61 16.47 -2.76
C LEU A 108 2.28 15.69 -3.89
N LEU A 109 1.53 14.92 -4.67
CA LEU A 109 2.06 14.16 -5.80
C LEU A 109 2.68 15.08 -6.86
N ALA A 110 2.12 16.27 -7.09
CA ALA A 110 2.72 17.25 -8.00
C ALA A 110 4.10 17.72 -7.53
N GLU A 111 4.34 17.87 -6.23
CA GLU A 111 5.67 18.17 -5.68
C GLU A 111 6.65 17.00 -5.89
N TYR A 112 6.22 15.76 -5.66
CA TYR A 112 7.03 14.58 -5.98
C TYR A 112 7.41 14.51 -7.46
N ARG A 113 6.49 14.83 -8.37
CA ARG A 113 6.78 14.89 -9.81
C ARG A 113 7.83 15.95 -10.13
N LYS A 114 7.75 17.14 -9.51
CA LYS A 114 8.76 18.20 -9.69
C LYS A 114 10.14 17.77 -9.20
N ALA A 115 10.18 16.94 -8.14
CA ALA A 115 11.41 16.36 -7.61
C ALA A 115 11.96 15.20 -8.46
N GLY A 116 11.28 14.81 -9.54
CA GLY A 116 11.71 13.76 -10.46
C GLY A 116 11.13 12.37 -10.20
N CYS A 117 10.23 12.23 -9.22
CA CYS A 117 9.49 11.00 -8.99
C CYS A 117 8.52 10.72 -10.15
N LYS A 118 8.48 9.49 -10.62
CA LYS A 118 7.48 9.05 -11.60
C LYS A 118 6.15 8.81 -10.88
N LEU A 119 5.09 9.40 -11.39
CA LEU A 119 3.73 9.15 -10.93
C LEU A 119 3.00 8.25 -11.93
N THR A 120 2.44 7.17 -11.45
CA THR A 120 1.71 6.21 -12.27
C THR A 120 0.30 6.03 -11.72
N ASN A 121 -0.69 6.57 -12.44
CA ASN A 121 -2.09 6.30 -12.15
C ASN A 121 -2.44 4.91 -12.67
N VAL A 122 -2.75 3.99 -11.76
CA VAL A 122 -3.03 2.57 -12.06
C VAL A 122 -4.51 2.27 -11.98
N GLN A 123 -4.95 1.30 -12.78
CA GLN A 123 -6.37 0.91 -12.91
C GLN A 123 -6.56 -0.57 -12.56
N ALA A 124 -7.76 -0.94 -12.13
CA ALA A 124 -8.11 -2.34 -11.93
C ALA A 124 -7.87 -3.17 -13.21
N GLY A 125 -7.27 -4.35 -13.02
CA GLY A 125 -6.83 -5.25 -14.10
C GLY A 125 -5.39 -5.04 -14.52
N GLU A 126 -4.76 -3.93 -14.19
CA GLU A 126 -3.34 -3.71 -14.49
C GLU A 126 -2.44 -4.60 -13.63
N THR A 127 -1.34 -5.03 -14.24
CA THR A 127 -0.33 -5.88 -13.63
C THR A 127 1.04 -5.22 -13.75
N LEU A 128 1.76 -5.13 -12.64
CA LEU A 128 3.06 -4.51 -12.53
C LEU A 128 4.09 -5.56 -12.09
N ILE A 129 5.15 -5.71 -12.87
CA ILE A 129 6.27 -6.61 -12.52
C ILE A 129 7.24 -5.81 -11.65
N LEU A 130 7.32 -6.16 -10.37
CA LEU A 130 8.26 -5.53 -9.43
C LEU A 130 9.65 -6.13 -9.59
N ASP A 131 9.71 -7.47 -9.74
CA ASP A 131 10.94 -8.24 -9.90
C ASP A 131 10.63 -9.60 -10.54
N ASN A 132 11.64 -10.45 -10.77
CA ASN A 132 11.43 -11.83 -11.17
C ASN A 132 10.55 -12.54 -10.14
N ASN A 133 9.45 -13.15 -10.61
CA ASN A 133 8.46 -13.85 -9.79
C ASN A 133 7.80 -13.01 -8.68
N VAL A 134 7.87 -11.67 -8.76
CA VAL A 134 7.16 -10.75 -7.86
C VAL A 134 6.33 -9.79 -8.70
N VAL A 135 5.02 -9.94 -8.62
CA VAL A 135 4.05 -9.23 -9.46
C VAL A 135 2.96 -8.64 -8.59
N VAL A 136 2.55 -7.43 -8.88
CA VAL A 136 1.41 -6.76 -8.27
C VAL A 136 0.29 -6.62 -9.30
N LYS A 137 -0.92 -6.97 -8.92
CA LYS A 137 -2.13 -6.75 -9.70
C LYS A 137 -3.06 -5.82 -8.93
N ILE A 138 -3.58 -4.83 -9.63
CA ILE A 138 -4.59 -3.92 -9.09
C ILE A 138 -5.96 -4.56 -9.30
N LEU A 139 -6.71 -4.76 -8.23
CA LEU A 139 -8.02 -5.40 -8.28
C LEU A 139 -9.18 -4.40 -8.23
N TYR A 140 -8.99 -3.25 -7.58
CA TYR A 140 -10.02 -2.22 -7.37
C TYR A 140 -9.34 -0.85 -7.19
N PRO A 141 -9.97 0.31 -7.50
CA PRO A 141 -11.32 0.48 -8.04
C PRO A 141 -11.41 0.21 -9.55
N PHE A 142 -12.61 -0.16 -10.03
CA PHE A 142 -12.89 -0.36 -11.46
C PHE A 142 -13.12 0.97 -12.18
N GLU A 143 -13.01 0.95 -13.49
CA GLU A 143 -13.48 2.06 -14.31
C GLU A 143 -15.00 2.28 -14.10
N GLY A 144 -15.38 3.52 -13.81
CA GLY A 144 -16.76 3.88 -13.50
C GLY A 144 -17.21 3.62 -12.07
N THR A 145 -16.30 3.23 -11.17
CA THR A 145 -16.59 3.25 -9.73
C THR A 145 -16.90 4.69 -9.30
N GLU A 146 -18.05 4.89 -8.66
CA GLU A 146 -18.34 6.16 -7.98
C GLU A 146 -17.52 6.23 -6.70
N PRO A 147 -16.59 7.18 -6.58
CA PRO A 147 -15.73 7.24 -5.40
C PRO A 147 -16.54 7.55 -4.14
N SER A 148 -16.31 6.79 -3.10
CA SER A 148 -16.80 7.04 -1.76
C SER A 148 -15.66 7.55 -0.89
N ILE A 149 -15.97 8.02 0.32
CA ILE A 149 -14.97 8.45 1.29
C ILE A 149 -13.98 7.33 1.67
N ASN A 150 -14.36 6.08 1.47
CA ASN A 150 -13.58 4.90 1.85
C ASN A 150 -13.06 4.12 0.62
N THR A 151 -13.16 4.70 -0.58
CA THR A 151 -12.64 4.04 -1.78
C THR A 151 -11.13 3.94 -1.71
N SER A 152 -10.65 2.71 -1.62
CA SER A 152 -9.22 2.40 -1.53
C SER A 152 -8.78 1.47 -2.64
N MET A 153 -7.54 1.55 -3.05
CA MET A 153 -6.98 0.62 -4.02
C MET A 153 -6.77 -0.74 -3.36
N VAL A 154 -7.36 -1.78 -3.92
CA VAL A 154 -7.12 -3.17 -3.53
C VAL A 154 -6.03 -3.75 -4.40
N ILE A 155 -4.99 -4.25 -3.75
CA ILE A 155 -3.76 -4.71 -4.39
C ILE A 155 -3.51 -6.16 -4.04
N LYS A 156 -3.26 -7.01 -5.04
CA LYS A 156 -2.82 -8.37 -4.81
C LYS A 156 -1.38 -8.56 -5.27
N LEU A 157 -0.54 -8.99 -4.35
CA LEU A 157 0.84 -9.38 -4.62
C LEU A 157 0.90 -10.88 -4.87
N TYR A 158 1.57 -11.26 -5.93
CA TYR A 158 1.92 -12.64 -6.26
C TYR A 158 3.43 -12.77 -6.17
N ALA A 159 3.88 -13.72 -5.37
CA ALA A 159 5.30 -13.99 -5.25
C ALA A 159 5.54 -15.48 -5.08
N TYR A 160 6.12 -16.12 -6.09
CA TYR A 160 6.26 -17.57 -6.16
C TYR A 160 4.88 -18.24 -6.01
N ASP A 161 4.72 -19.09 -5.00
CA ASP A 161 3.46 -19.82 -4.72
C ASP A 161 2.64 -19.10 -3.60
N THR A 162 2.99 -17.88 -3.24
CA THR A 162 2.34 -17.13 -2.17
C THR A 162 1.66 -15.87 -2.71
N THR A 163 0.47 -15.61 -2.21
CA THR A 163 -0.32 -14.44 -2.55
C THR A 163 -0.66 -13.62 -1.31
N VAL A 164 -0.56 -12.30 -1.42
CA VAL A 164 -0.93 -11.37 -0.35
C VAL A 164 -1.91 -10.35 -0.88
N LEU A 165 -3.05 -10.22 -0.21
CA LEU A 165 -4.07 -9.22 -0.53
C LEU A 165 -3.98 -8.05 0.45
N PHE A 166 -3.81 -6.85 -0.10
CA PHE A 166 -3.87 -5.58 0.63
C PHE A 166 -5.17 -4.89 0.26
N ALA A 167 -6.06 -4.77 1.22
CA ALA A 167 -7.41 -4.30 0.98
C ALA A 167 -7.60 -2.78 1.21
N GLY A 168 -6.56 -2.08 1.69
CA GLY A 168 -6.67 -0.68 2.10
C GLY A 168 -7.79 -0.52 3.13
N ASP A 169 -8.59 0.51 2.98
CA ASP A 169 -9.69 0.83 3.88
C ASP A 169 -11.08 0.63 3.26
N ILE A 170 -11.18 -0.30 2.28
CA ILE A 170 -12.49 -0.61 1.69
C ILE A 170 -13.50 -1.03 2.76
N GLN A 171 -14.75 -0.63 2.59
CA GLN A 171 -15.84 -0.89 3.50
C GLN A 171 -17.12 -1.27 2.73
N ASP A 172 -18.08 -1.82 3.43
CA ASP A 172 -19.47 -2.01 2.98
C ASP A 172 -19.62 -2.43 1.52
N TYR A 173 -20.04 -1.48 0.67
CA TYR A 173 -20.32 -1.69 -0.74
C TYR A 173 -19.07 -2.08 -1.53
N ASP A 174 -17.93 -1.47 -1.25
CA ASP A 174 -16.67 -1.79 -1.92
C ASP A 174 -16.22 -3.22 -1.60
N MET A 175 -16.35 -3.66 -0.33
CA MET A 175 -16.11 -5.05 0.05
C MET A 175 -17.05 -6.02 -0.68
N GLU A 176 -18.33 -5.66 -0.83
CA GLU A 176 -19.29 -6.50 -1.57
C GLU A 176 -18.90 -6.62 -3.05
N LEU A 177 -18.47 -5.54 -3.68
CA LEU A 177 -18.00 -5.56 -5.07
C LEU A 177 -16.74 -6.43 -5.22
N VAL A 178 -15.75 -6.20 -4.35
CA VAL A 178 -14.46 -6.91 -4.39
C VAL A 178 -14.64 -8.40 -4.09
N SER A 179 -15.55 -8.79 -3.19
CA SER A 179 -15.83 -10.20 -2.85
C SER A 179 -16.30 -11.05 -4.04
N ARG A 180 -16.80 -10.41 -5.11
CA ARG A 180 -17.30 -11.08 -6.33
C ARG A 180 -16.22 -11.31 -7.38
N LEU A 181 -14.98 -10.86 -7.12
CA LEU A 181 -13.89 -11.07 -8.05
C LEU A 181 -13.42 -12.52 -8.02
N SER A 182 -13.19 -13.08 -9.20
CA SER A 182 -12.67 -14.45 -9.33
C SER A 182 -11.23 -14.63 -8.84
N ASP A 183 -10.53 -13.53 -8.57
CA ASP A 183 -9.11 -13.50 -8.20
C ASP A 183 -8.90 -12.89 -6.80
N ILE A 184 -9.87 -13.08 -5.90
CA ILE A 184 -9.84 -12.52 -4.55
C ILE A 184 -9.17 -13.44 -3.52
N GLU A 185 -9.18 -14.77 -3.76
CA GLU A 185 -8.55 -15.75 -2.86
C GLU A 185 -7.07 -15.43 -2.63
N CYS A 186 -6.58 -15.54 -1.41
CA CYS A 186 -5.19 -15.23 -1.06
C CYS A 186 -4.72 -16.07 0.13
N ASP A 187 -3.40 -16.23 0.28
CA ASP A 187 -2.82 -16.92 1.43
C ASP A 187 -2.77 -15.98 2.65
N ILE A 188 -2.49 -14.70 2.43
CA ILE A 188 -2.39 -13.69 3.47
C ILE A 188 -3.28 -12.49 3.13
N LEU A 189 -4.12 -12.08 4.07
CA LEU A 189 -4.95 -10.89 3.97
C LEU A 189 -4.46 -9.80 4.94
N LYS A 190 -4.06 -8.64 4.42
CA LYS A 190 -4.04 -7.43 5.25
C LYS A 190 -5.48 -6.95 5.40
N ALA A 191 -6.02 -7.16 6.60
CA ALA A 191 -7.41 -6.83 6.92
C ALA A 191 -7.74 -5.37 6.56
N PRO A 192 -8.89 -5.10 5.92
CA PRO A 192 -9.28 -3.75 5.56
C PRO A 192 -9.53 -2.90 6.81
N HIS A 193 -9.31 -1.59 6.68
CA HIS A 193 -9.61 -0.58 7.69
C HIS A 193 -9.09 -0.97 9.10
N HIS A 194 -7.80 -1.33 9.15
CA HIS A 194 -7.06 -1.70 10.37
C HIS A 194 -7.72 -2.85 11.18
N GLY A 195 -8.61 -3.62 10.57
CA GLY A 195 -9.38 -4.68 11.24
C GLY A 195 -10.53 -4.16 12.11
N SER A 196 -11.10 -3.01 11.78
CA SER A 196 -12.23 -2.41 12.52
C SER A 196 -13.46 -3.30 12.52
N ASP A 197 -14.00 -3.59 13.71
CA ASP A 197 -15.26 -4.33 13.87
C ASP A 197 -16.45 -3.65 13.18
N ALA A 198 -16.42 -2.31 13.08
CA ALA A 198 -17.50 -1.53 12.46
C ALA A 198 -17.62 -1.78 10.95
N THR A 199 -16.58 -2.31 10.32
CA THR A 199 -16.52 -2.55 8.87
C THR A 199 -16.45 -4.03 8.52
N PHE A 200 -16.73 -4.93 9.47
CA PHE A 200 -16.66 -6.36 9.24
C PHE A 200 -17.71 -6.83 8.23
N ASN A 201 -17.27 -7.41 7.12
CA ASN A 201 -18.10 -8.02 6.08
C ASN A 201 -17.76 -9.50 5.92
N LYS A 202 -18.62 -10.37 6.46
CA LYS A 202 -18.40 -11.82 6.41
C LYS A 202 -18.22 -12.35 4.99
N THR A 203 -18.97 -11.85 4.03
CA THR A 203 -18.90 -12.31 2.62
C THR A 203 -17.53 -12.01 2.02
N PHE A 204 -16.97 -10.84 2.31
CA PHE A 204 -15.62 -10.49 1.88
C PHE A 204 -14.58 -11.43 2.48
N TYR A 205 -14.57 -11.61 3.81
CA TYR A 205 -13.61 -12.50 4.48
C TYR A 205 -13.74 -13.95 4.02
N ASP A 206 -14.96 -14.47 3.87
CA ASP A 206 -15.17 -15.82 3.35
C ASP A 206 -14.65 -15.98 1.91
N SER A 207 -14.75 -14.93 1.08
CA SER A 207 -14.31 -14.98 -0.32
C SER A 207 -12.79 -14.95 -0.48
N THR A 208 -12.07 -14.37 0.48
CA THR A 208 -10.60 -14.34 0.42
C THR A 208 -9.94 -15.67 0.71
N GLN A 209 -10.61 -16.55 1.44
CA GLN A 209 -10.10 -17.86 1.90
C GLN A 209 -8.69 -17.77 2.54
N ALA A 210 -8.35 -16.62 3.10
CA ALA A 210 -7.01 -16.39 3.64
C ALA A 210 -6.70 -17.30 4.82
N ASP A 211 -5.50 -17.86 4.83
CA ASP A 211 -4.98 -18.68 5.94
C ASP A 211 -4.52 -17.81 7.13
N CYS A 212 -4.16 -16.55 6.84
CA CYS A 212 -3.64 -15.58 7.81
C CYS A 212 -4.06 -14.14 7.42
#